data_31bcf863efd70da657a33068f3331239
#
_entry.id   31bcf863efd70da657a33068f3331239
#
_cell.length_a   1.000
_cell.length_b   1.000
_cell.length_c   1.000
_cell.angle_alpha   90.00
_cell.angle_beta   90.00
_cell.angle_gamma   90.00
#
_symmetry.space_group_name_H-M   'P 1'
#
loop_
_entity.id
_entity.type
_entity.pdbx_description
1 polymer ?
#
loop_
_entity_poly.entity_id
_entity_poly.type
_entity_poly.pdbx_seq_one_letter_code
_entity_poly.pdbx_strand_id
1 'polypeptide(L)'
;MSIEQISVEILNRQFTIGTPNSERETLYKAVEMLNQKITAIQGASQSMETEKVVIMAALNLSHDLLKIANKYEQEALPSQEYERKIQSLIKLCDETLSKN
;
A
#
# COMPACT_ATOMS: atom_id res chain seq x y z
N MET A 1 6.66 -14.08 18.53
CA MET A 1 6.27 -13.89 17.14
C MET A 1 7.48 -13.81 16.26
N SER A 2 7.56 -14.67 15.29
CA SER A 2 8.67 -14.64 14.36
C SER A 2 8.36 -13.68 13.23
N ILE A 3 9.38 -12.91 12.84
CA ILE A 3 9.29 -12.04 11.67
C ILE A 3 9.94 -12.78 10.52
N GLU A 4 9.20 -12.93 9.43
CA GLU A 4 9.71 -13.53 8.21
C GLU A 4 10.10 -12.45 7.23
N GLN A 5 11.10 -12.75 6.42
CA GLN A 5 11.45 -11.89 5.29
C GLN A 5 10.81 -12.46 4.04
N ILE A 6 10.08 -11.62 3.32
CA ILE A 6 9.49 -12.01 2.05
C ILE A 6 10.08 -11.16 0.93
N SER A 7 10.15 -11.75 -0.26
CA SER A 7 10.63 -11.04 -1.43
C SER A 7 9.44 -10.70 -2.32
N VAL A 8 9.34 -9.45 -2.71
CA VAL A 8 8.25 -8.98 -3.57
C VAL A 8 8.83 -8.20 -4.74
N GLU A 9 8.09 -8.17 -5.84
CA GLU A 9 8.49 -7.46 -7.03
C GLU A 9 7.53 -6.31 -7.29
N ILE A 10 8.08 -5.11 -7.42
CA ILE A 10 7.32 -3.90 -7.74
C ILE A 10 8.13 -3.13 -8.79
N LEU A 11 7.51 -2.86 -9.95
CA LEU A 11 8.16 -2.14 -11.04
C LEU A 11 9.48 -2.79 -11.47
N ASN A 12 9.47 -4.11 -11.57
CA ASN A 12 10.64 -4.91 -11.98
C ASN A 12 11.82 -4.79 -11.00
N ARG A 13 11.56 -4.36 -9.78
CA ARG A 13 12.56 -4.28 -8.71
C ARG A 13 12.19 -5.27 -7.62
N GLN A 14 13.21 -5.93 -7.07
CA GLN A 14 13.02 -6.86 -5.98
C GLN A 14 13.21 -6.15 -4.65
N PHE A 15 12.26 -6.36 -3.75
CA PHE A 15 12.32 -5.83 -2.39
C PHE A 15 12.21 -6.97 -1.40
N THR A 16 12.99 -6.90 -0.33
CA THR A 16 12.87 -7.83 0.78
C THR A 16 12.24 -7.09 1.95
N ILE A 17 11.11 -7.58 2.41
CA ILE A 17 10.31 -6.92 3.44
C ILE A 17 10.15 -7.85 4.62
N GLY A 18 10.39 -7.33 5.84
CA GLY A 18 10.12 -8.07 7.07
C GLY A 18 8.67 -7.93 7.46
N THR A 19 8.03 -9.05 7.79
CA THR A 19 6.63 -9.04 8.18
C THR A 19 6.36 -10.12 9.22
N PRO A 20 5.45 -9.86 10.18
CA PRO A 20 4.96 -10.92 11.03
C PRO A 20 4.27 -11.99 10.19
N ASN A 21 4.43 -13.25 10.59
CA ASN A 21 3.86 -14.36 9.84
C ASN A 21 2.35 -14.22 9.64
N SER A 22 1.65 -13.67 10.63
CA SER A 22 0.21 -13.48 10.55
C SER A 22 -0.23 -12.46 9.49
N GLU A 23 0.67 -11.58 9.04
CA GLU A 23 0.36 -10.54 8.07
C GLU A 23 0.95 -10.81 6.70
N ARG A 24 1.58 -11.95 6.53
CA ARG A 24 2.26 -12.31 5.28
C ARG A 24 1.32 -12.30 4.08
N GLU A 25 0.18 -12.97 4.20
CA GLU A 25 -0.79 -13.02 3.10
C GLU A 25 -1.36 -11.66 2.77
N THR A 26 -1.66 -10.88 3.79
CA THR A 26 -2.18 -9.53 3.60
C THR A 26 -1.18 -8.66 2.88
N LEU A 27 0.10 -8.80 3.21
CA LEU A 27 1.16 -8.04 2.56
C LEU A 27 1.30 -8.43 1.08
N TYR A 28 1.24 -9.72 0.77
CA TYR A 28 1.25 -10.17 -0.63
C TYR A 28 0.08 -9.62 -1.42
N LYS A 29 -1.10 -9.59 -0.82
CA LYS A 29 -2.28 -9.01 -1.46
C LYS A 29 -2.13 -7.51 -1.68
N ALA A 30 -1.50 -6.83 -0.72
CA ALA A 30 -1.23 -5.40 -0.85
C ALA A 30 -0.28 -5.10 -2.01
N VAL A 31 0.77 -5.92 -2.16
CA VAL A 31 1.70 -5.80 -3.28
C VAL A 31 0.98 -6.04 -4.61
N GLU A 32 0.14 -7.06 -4.66
CA GLU A 32 -0.64 -7.34 -5.87
C GLU A 32 -1.55 -6.18 -6.22
N MET A 33 -2.23 -5.61 -5.24
CA MET A 33 -3.10 -4.46 -5.43
C MET A 33 -2.31 -3.25 -5.97
N LEU A 34 -1.14 -2.99 -5.39
CA LEU A 34 -0.27 -1.91 -5.84
C LEU A 34 0.17 -2.14 -7.30
N ASN A 35 0.58 -3.34 -7.62
CA ASN A 35 1.01 -3.68 -8.98
C ASN A 35 -0.11 -3.52 -9.99
N GLN A 36 -1.33 -3.88 -9.62
CA GLN A 36 -2.50 -3.67 -10.49
C GLN A 36 -2.76 -2.19 -10.74
N LYS A 37 -2.65 -1.36 -9.71
CA LYS A 37 -2.81 0.09 -9.86
C LYS A 37 -1.74 0.68 -10.77
N ILE A 38 -0.49 0.25 -10.59
CA ILE A 38 0.62 0.69 -11.42
C ILE A 38 0.38 0.33 -12.88
N THR A 39 -0.01 -0.92 -13.13
CA THR A 39 -0.28 -1.40 -14.49
C THR A 39 -1.40 -0.59 -15.14
N ALA A 40 -2.47 -0.31 -14.41
CA ALA A 40 -3.59 0.48 -14.92
C ALA A 40 -3.15 1.89 -15.30
N ILE A 41 -2.34 2.53 -14.46
CA ILE A 41 -1.85 3.89 -14.73
C ILE A 41 -0.92 3.91 -15.93
N GLN A 42 0.00 2.94 -16.03
CA GLN A 42 0.90 2.83 -17.15
C GLN A 42 0.14 2.57 -18.47
N GLY A 43 -0.92 1.77 -18.40
CA GLY A 43 -1.76 1.51 -19.55
C GLY A 43 -2.51 2.73 -20.05
N ALA A 44 -2.88 3.63 -19.15
CA ALA A 44 -3.58 4.85 -19.48
C ALA A 44 -2.65 5.95 -20.05
N SER A 45 -1.37 5.93 -19.68
CA SER A 45 -0.42 6.93 -20.13
C SER A 45 0.97 6.33 -20.25
N GLN A 46 1.33 5.92 -21.45
CA GLN A 46 2.60 5.25 -21.72
C GLN A 46 3.82 6.18 -21.60
N SER A 47 3.59 7.48 -21.68
CA SER A 47 4.68 8.46 -21.62
C SER A 47 4.98 8.96 -20.22
N MET A 48 4.25 8.46 -19.22
CA MET A 48 4.42 8.89 -17.85
C MET A 48 5.71 8.31 -17.25
N GLU A 49 6.49 9.16 -16.59
CA GLU A 49 7.70 8.71 -15.92
C GLU A 49 7.37 7.75 -14.78
N THR A 50 8.26 6.80 -14.51
CA THR A 50 8.08 5.79 -13.47
C THR A 50 7.78 6.41 -12.11
N GLU A 51 8.53 7.44 -11.74
CA GLU A 51 8.32 8.12 -10.46
C GLU A 51 6.91 8.69 -10.36
N LYS A 52 6.42 9.28 -11.45
CA LYS A 52 5.08 9.84 -11.49
C LYS A 52 4.01 8.75 -11.39
N VAL A 53 4.24 7.61 -12.02
CA VAL A 53 3.34 6.45 -11.93
C VAL A 53 3.21 5.99 -10.48
N VAL A 54 4.33 5.90 -9.77
CA VAL A 54 4.32 5.47 -8.36
C VAL A 54 3.56 6.47 -7.51
N ILE A 55 3.78 7.76 -7.71
CA ILE A 55 3.09 8.80 -6.96
C ILE A 55 1.58 8.73 -7.22
N MET A 56 1.18 8.55 -8.47
CA MET A 56 -0.24 8.44 -8.82
C MET A 56 -0.87 7.19 -8.22
N ALA A 57 -0.15 6.07 -8.23
CA ALA A 57 -0.63 4.83 -7.62
C ALA A 57 -0.83 5.00 -6.12
N ALA A 58 0.14 5.62 -5.45
CA ALA A 58 0.06 5.87 -4.02
C ALA A 58 -1.12 6.79 -3.69
N LEU A 59 -1.28 7.84 -4.46
CA LEU A 59 -2.39 8.78 -4.26
C LEU A 59 -3.73 8.10 -4.46
N ASN A 60 -3.85 7.26 -5.49
CA ASN A 60 -5.08 6.53 -5.78
C ASN A 60 -5.43 5.58 -4.64
N LEU A 61 -4.45 4.83 -4.14
CA LEU A 61 -4.67 3.91 -3.03
C LEU A 61 -5.04 4.64 -1.74
N SER A 62 -4.39 5.77 -1.48
CA SER A 62 -4.70 6.59 -0.31
C SER A 62 -6.11 7.14 -0.39
N HIS A 63 -6.51 7.58 -1.57
CA HIS A 63 -7.86 8.07 -1.81
C HIS A 63 -8.90 6.99 -1.56
N ASP A 64 -8.66 5.78 -2.10
CA ASP A 64 -9.56 4.65 -1.89
C ASP A 64 -9.66 4.29 -0.41
N LEU A 65 -8.54 4.30 0.30
CA LEU A 65 -8.52 4.00 1.72
C LEU A 65 -9.34 5.01 2.52
N LEU A 66 -9.20 6.29 2.22
CA LEU A 66 -9.95 7.34 2.90
C LEU A 66 -11.45 7.26 2.60
N LYS A 67 -11.81 6.87 1.38
CA LYS A 67 -13.22 6.67 1.03
C LYS A 67 -13.83 5.55 1.89
N ILE A 68 -13.10 4.45 2.07
CA ILE A 68 -13.55 3.34 2.90
C ILE A 68 -13.65 3.78 4.35
N ALA A 69 -12.63 4.49 4.86
CA ALA A 69 -12.62 4.98 6.23
C ALA A 69 -13.80 5.93 6.50
N ASN A 70 -14.07 6.84 5.57
CA ASN A 70 -15.20 7.77 5.70
C ASN A 70 -16.54 7.04 5.72
N LYS A 71 -16.67 6.01 4.89
CA LYS A 71 -17.88 5.21 4.85
C LYS A 71 -18.12 4.52 6.18
N TYR A 72 -17.07 3.95 6.77
CA TYR A 72 -17.18 3.28 8.05
C TYR A 72 -17.42 4.25 9.21
N GLU A 73 -16.87 5.46 9.13
CA GLU A 73 -17.16 6.49 10.12
C GLU A 73 -18.64 6.81 10.19
N GLN A 74 -19.30 6.85 9.04
CA GLN A 74 -20.75 7.09 8.97
C GLN A 74 -21.55 5.90 9.50
N GLU A 75 -20.96 4.73 9.59
CA GLU A 75 -21.60 3.51 10.04
C GLU A 75 -21.32 3.16 11.50
N ALA A 76 -20.87 4.12 12.31
CA ALA A 76 -20.77 4.04 13.77
C ALA A 76 -19.50 3.37 14.33
N LEU A 77 -18.40 3.34 13.61
CA LEU A 77 -17.14 2.96 14.23
C LEU A 77 -16.42 4.20 14.74
N PRO A 78 -15.75 4.09 15.90
CA PRO A 78 -15.04 5.26 16.45
C PRO A 78 -13.96 5.76 15.49
N SER A 79 -13.99 7.04 15.18
CA SER A 79 -13.06 7.64 14.24
C SER A 79 -11.60 7.44 14.65
N GLN A 80 -11.35 7.33 15.95
CA GLN A 80 -9.99 7.15 16.48
C GLN A 80 -9.37 5.82 16.07
N GLU A 81 -10.16 4.75 15.99
CA GLU A 81 -9.63 3.45 15.55
C GLU A 81 -9.22 3.48 14.10
N TYR A 82 -9.98 4.18 13.27
CA TYR A 82 -9.64 4.29 11.84
C TYR A 82 -8.41 5.13 11.63
N GLU A 83 -8.31 6.24 12.35
CA GLU A 83 -7.11 7.06 12.27
C GLU A 83 -5.86 6.28 12.65
N ARG A 84 -5.95 5.45 13.69
CA ARG A 84 -4.82 4.61 14.09
C ARG A 84 -4.44 3.61 13.03
N LYS A 85 -5.42 2.97 12.40
CA LYS A 85 -5.16 1.99 11.34
C LYS A 85 -4.57 2.66 10.11
N ILE A 86 -5.12 3.79 9.72
CA ILE A 86 -4.60 4.54 8.58
C ILE A 86 -3.18 4.99 8.84
N GLN A 87 -2.91 5.53 10.03
CA GLN A 87 -1.58 5.97 10.40
C GLN A 87 -0.59 4.81 10.45
N SER A 88 -1.02 3.65 10.95
CA SER A 88 -0.18 2.47 10.98
C SER A 88 0.19 2.00 9.58
N LEU A 89 -0.74 2.04 8.65
CA LEU A 89 -0.48 1.67 7.26
C LEU A 89 0.45 2.66 6.59
N ILE A 90 0.22 3.95 6.81
CA ILE A 90 1.08 4.99 6.25
C ILE A 90 2.49 4.87 6.79
N LYS A 91 2.62 4.65 8.10
CA LYS A 91 3.91 4.48 8.73
C LYS A 91 4.66 3.27 8.19
N LEU A 92 3.94 2.16 7.98
CA LEU A 92 4.53 0.96 7.42
C LEU A 92 5.05 1.21 6.00
N CYS A 93 4.27 1.92 5.19
CA CYS A 93 4.69 2.30 3.85
C CYS A 93 5.90 3.22 3.86
N ASP A 94 5.91 4.21 4.76
CA ASP A 94 7.03 5.14 4.91
C ASP A 94 8.29 4.40 5.30
N GLU A 95 8.20 3.49 6.25
CA GLU A 95 9.34 2.69 6.68
C GLU A 95 9.88 1.81 5.55
N THR A 96 8.99 1.24 4.76
CA THR A 96 9.38 0.42 3.62
C THR A 96 10.06 1.25 2.55
N LEU A 97 9.52 2.43 2.25
CA LEU A 97 10.08 3.31 1.23
C LEU A 97 11.41 3.94 1.68
N SER A 98 11.55 4.26 2.95
CA SER A 98 12.76 4.90 3.44
C SER A 98 13.93 3.95 3.56
N LYS A 99 13.70 2.64 3.50
CA LYS A 99 14.76 1.64 3.54
C LYS A 99 15.41 1.38 2.20
N ASN A 100 14.94 2.02 1.18
CA ASN A 100 15.52 1.95 -0.15
C ASN A 100 16.39 3.15 -0.42
#